data_496d40bab27e29a37fd008de478e170b
#
_entry.id   496d40bab27e29a37fd008de478e170b
#
_cell.length_a   1.000
_cell.length_b   1.000
_cell.length_c   1.000
_cell.angle_alpha   90.00
_cell.angle_beta   90.00
_cell.angle_gamma   90.00
#
_symmetry.space_group_name_H-M   'P 1'
#
loop_
_entity.id
_entity.type
_entity.pdbx_description
1 polymer ?
#
loop_
_entity_poly.entity_id
_entity_poly.type
_entity_poly.pdbx_seq_one_letter_code
_entity_poly.pdbx_strand_id
1 'polypeptide(L)'
;MVNRLGLHARAAARFVHLAARFSSQVRVSRGSRTVDGKSIMGILLLAAAHGSSIGITAEGPDADTAVEALAALVESGFGEETWNG
;
A
#
# COMPACT_ATOMS: atom_id res chain seq x y z
N MET A 1 3.27 21.82 -12.08
CA MET A 1 2.64 21.01 -11.10
C MET A 1 3.02 19.56 -11.23
N VAL A 2 3.19 19.03 -10.16
CA VAL A 2 3.72 17.70 -10.08
C VAL A 2 2.77 16.66 -10.62
N ASN A 3 3.31 15.66 -11.20
CA ASN A 3 2.56 14.52 -11.65
C ASN A 3 2.26 13.61 -10.46
N ARG A 4 1.26 14.00 -9.71
CA ARG A 4 0.88 13.25 -8.53
C ARG A 4 0.46 11.83 -8.86
N LEU A 5 -0.19 11.69 -9.99
CA LEU A 5 -0.64 10.37 -10.40
C LEU A 5 0.55 9.46 -10.63
N GLY A 6 1.62 10.00 -11.21
CA GLY A 6 2.82 9.21 -11.40
C GLY A 6 3.47 8.80 -10.09
N LEU A 7 3.47 9.69 -9.10
CA LEU A 7 3.99 9.34 -7.80
C LEU A 7 3.16 8.26 -7.15
N HIS A 8 1.84 8.38 -7.26
CA HIS A 8 0.96 7.36 -6.70
C HIS A 8 1.14 6.02 -7.38
N ALA A 9 1.37 6.03 -8.68
CA ALA A 9 1.57 4.78 -9.42
C ALA A 9 2.86 4.10 -8.96
N ARG A 10 3.93 4.86 -8.76
CA ARG A 10 5.18 4.26 -8.29
C ARG A 10 5.04 3.73 -6.89
N ALA A 11 4.37 4.48 -6.02
CA ALA A 11 4.15 4.03 -4.65
C ALA A 11 3.31 2.76 -4.64
N ALA A 12 2.26 2.73 -5.45
CA ALA A 12 1.41 1.56 -5.54
C ALA A 12 2.19 0.34 -6.02
N ALA A 13 3.04 0.53 -7.02
CA ALA A 13 3.85 -0.56 -7.54
C ALA A 13 4.79 -1.10 -6.47
N ARG A 14 5.43 -0.23 -5.71
CA ARG A 14 6.32 -0.67 -4.63
C ARG A 14 5.56 -1.48 -3.59
N PHE A 15 4.39 -1.01 -3.22
CA PHE A 15 3.57 -1.72 -2.25
C PHE A 15 3.19 -3.09 -2.76
N VAL A 16 2.70 -3.15 -3.98
CA VAL A 16 2.25 -4.41 -4.56
C VAL A 16 3.42 -5.39 -4.73
N HIS A 17 4.55 -4.89 -5.20
CA HIS A 17 5.72 -5.76 -5.36
C HIS A 17 6.17 -6.34 -4.03
N LEU A 18 6.15 -5.53 -2.99
CA LEU A 18 6.53 -6.04 -1.68
C LEU A 18 5.49 -7.04 -1.18
N ALA A 19 4.21 -6.71 -1.31
CA ALA A 19 3.15 -7.61 -0.85
C ALA A 19 3.22 -8.95 -1.57
N ALA A 20 3.61 -8.94 -2.84
CA ALA A 20 3.68 -10.16 -3.63
C ALA A 20 4.77 -11.11 -3.16
N ARG A 21 5.71 -10.63 -2.36
CA ARG A 21 6.77 -11.49 -1.85
C ARG A 21 6.29 -12.41 -0.74
N PHE A 22 5.12 -12.14 -0.20
CA PHE A 22 4.59 -12.94 0.90
C PHE A 22 3.53 -13.88 0.40
N SER A 23 3.44 -15.03 1.04
CA SER A 23 2.43 -16.02 0.69
C SER A 23 1.06 -15.65 1.20
N SER A 24 1.03 -14.85 2.25
CA SER A 24 -0.23 -14.49 2.88
C SER A 24 -1.06 -13.59 2.01
N GLN A 25 -2.35 -13.64 2.22
CA GLN A 25 -3.27 -12.74 1.56
C GLN A 25 -3.19 -11.38 2.24
N VAL A 26 -3.10 -10.32 1.47
CA VAL A 26 -2.94 -8.97 2.01
C VAL A 26 -4.12 -8.12 1.59
N ARG A 27 -4.68 -7.39 2.55
CA ARG A 27 -5.76 -6.45 2.28
C ARG A 27 -5.41 -5.11 2.86
N VAL A 28 -5.82 -4.07 2.17
CA VAL A 28 -5.59 -2.70 2.60
C VAL A 28 -6.92 -1.97 2.62
N SER A 29 -7.16 -1.23 3.68
CA SER A 29 -8.43 -0.54 3.83
C SER A 29 -8.22 0.93 4.15
N ARG A 30 -9.17 1.73 3.73
CA ARG A 30 -9.23 3.14 4.07
C ARG A 30 -10.70 3.50 4.18
N GLY A 31 -11.12 3.90 5.38
CA GLY A 31 -12.53 4.13 5.62
C GLY A 31 -13.30 2.85 5.44
N SER A 32 -14.34 2.89 4.63
CA SER A 32 -15.16 1.72 4.39
C SER A 32 -14.70 0.91 3.19
N ARG A 33 -13.62 1.31 2.52
CA ARG A 33 -13.15 0.65 1.32
C ARG A 33 -12.01 -0.30 1.64
N THR A 34 -12.10 -1.51 1.12
CA THR A 34 -11.07 -2.51 1.29
C THR A 34 -10.68 -3.05 -0.08
N VAL A 35 -9.39 -3.17 -0.32
CA VAL A 35 -8.88 -3.66 -1.59
C VAL A 35 -7.82 -4.72 -1.36
N ASP A 36 -7.54 -5.47 -2.42
CA ASP A 36 -6.48 -6.47 -2.41
C ASP A 36 -5.13 -5.77 -2.42
N GLY A 37 -4.30 -6.05 -1.44
CA GLY A 37 -2.99 -5.43 -1.33
C GLY A 37 -2.02 -5.83 -2.42
N LYS A 38 -2.34 -6.86 -3.19
CA LYS A 38 -1.51 -7.29 -4.32
C LYS A 38 -2.05 -6.82 -5.66
N SER A 39 -3.01 -5.89 -5.64
CA SER A 39 -3.61 -5.35 -6.85
C SER A 39 -3.18 -3.90 -7.00
N ILE A 40 -2.47 -3.60 -8.09
CA ILE A 40 -2.06 -2.23 -8.36
C ILE A 40 -3.27 -1.31 -8.50
N MET A 41 -4.29 -1.79 -9.21
CA MET A 41 -5.49 -0.96 -9.37
C MET A 41 -6.17 -0.67 -8.04
N GLY A 42 -6.23 -1.68 -7.17
CA GLY A 42 -6.82 -1.49 -5.86
C GLY A 42 -6.05 -0.46 -5.04
N ILE A 43 -4.74 -0.57 -5.03
CA ILE A 43 -3.92 0.36 -4.26
C ILE A 43 -4.01 1.77 -4.84
N LEU A 44 -4.06 1.89 -6.17
CA LEU A 44 -4.23 3.21 -6.78
C LEU A 44 -5.56 3.85 -6.39
N LEU A 45 -6.62 3.06 -6.33
CA LEU A 45 -7.92 3.58 -5.90
C LEU A 45 -7.85 4.12 -4.49
N LEU A 46 -7.17 3.40 -3.60
CA LEU A 46 -7.02 3.88 -2.24
C LEU A 46 -6.15 5.12 -2.17
N ALA A 47 -5.09 5.16 -2.97
CA ALA A 47 -4.17 6.29 -2.93
C ALA A 47 -4.82 7.55 -3.44
N ALA A 48 -5.82 7.43 -4.31
CA ALA A 48 -6.52 8.58 -4.82
C ALA A 48 -7.46 9.19 -3.81
N ALA A 49 -7.85 8.44 -2.79
CA ALA A 49 -8.73 8.96 -1.76
C ALA A 49 -7.91 9.76 -0.76
N HIS A 50 -8.48 10.81 -0.24
CA HIS A 50 -7.81 11.62 0.74
C HIS A 50 -8.28 11.28 2.12
N GLY A 51 -7.46 11.64 3.10
CA GLY A 51 -7.93 11.68 4.45
C GLY A 51 -7.36 10.62 5.33
N SER A 52 -8.19 9.75 5.84
CA SER A 52 -7.86 8.93 6.97
C SER A 52 -6.70 7.97 6.72
N SER A 53 -6.19 7.44 7.79
CA SER A 53 -5.13 6.46 7.75
C SER A 53 -5.61 5.18 7.11
N ILE A 54 -4.65 4.40 6.66
CA ILE A 54 -4.97 3.11 6.06
C ILE A 54 -4.70 1.99 7.05
N GLY A 55 -5.43 0.90 6.87
CA GLY A 55 -5.21 -0.30 7.65
C GLY A 55 -4.68 -1.40 6.75
N ILE A 56 -3.77 -2.20 7.29
CA ILE A 56 -3.20 -3.32 6.56
C ILE A 56 -3.48 -4.59 7.34
N THR A 57 -4.07 -5.57 6.69
CA THR A 57 -4.31 -6.87 7.31
C THR A 57 -3.77 -7.95 6.40
N ALA A 58 -3.42 -9.08 7.00
CA ALA A 58 -2.92 -10.21 6.25
C ALA A 58 -3.35 -11.50 6.92
N GLU A 59 -3.55 -12.52 6.09
CA GLU A 59 -3.90 -13.85 6.56
C GLU A 59 -3.04 -14.86 5.85
N GLY A 60 -2.39 -15.72 6.60
CA GLY A 60 -1.57 -16.75 6.01
C GLY A 60 -0.33 -17.03 6.84
N PRO A 61 0.57 -17.86 6.30
CA PRO A 61 1.71 -18.34 7.09
C PRO A 61 2.71 -17.24 7.46
N ASP A 62 2.85 -16.19 6.64
CA ASP A 62 3.78 -15.12 6.93
C ASP A 62 3.06 -13.78 7.13
N ALA A 63 1.84 -13.84 7.67
CA ALA A 63 1.00 -12.65 7.80
C ALA A 63 1.65 -11.56 8.64
N ASP A 64 2.21 -11.93 9.79
CA ASP A 64 2.79 -10.93 10.68
C ASP A 64 3.98 -10.23 10.02
N THR A 65 4.82 -11.01 9.36
CA THR A 65 5.96 -10.43 8.66
C THR A 65 5.51 -9.53 7.54
N ALA A 66 4.47 -9.94 6.83
CA ALA A 66 3.95 -9.13 5.72
C ALA A 66 3.43 -7.79 6.21
N VAL A 67 2.65 -7.81 7.30
CA VAL A 67 2.10 -6.57 7.83
C VAL A 67 3.21 -5.65 8.30
N GLU A 68 4.20 -6.19 8.98
CA GLU A 68 5.31 -5.37 9.47
C GLU A 68 6.08 -4.73 8.32
N ALA A 69 6.37 -5.51 7.29
CA ALA A 69 7.13 -4.99 6.16
C ALA A 69 6.35 -3.92 5.41
N LEU A 70 5.07 -4.16 5.20
CA LEU A 70 4.24 -3.21 4.46
C LEU A 70 4.01 -1.94 5.27
N ALA A 71 3.81 -2.08 6.57
CA ALA A 71 3.65 -0.89 7.41
C ALA A 71 4.91 -0.05 7.40
N ALA A 72 6.07 -0.68 7.45
CA ALA A 72 7.32 0.05 7.40
C ALA A 72 7.47 0.80 6.09
N LEU A 73 7.07 0.17 5.00
CA LEU A 73 7.14 0.84 3.70
C LEU A 73 6.26 2.07 3.66
N VAL A 74 5.04 1.95 4.18
CA VAL A 74 4.11 3.09 4.20
C VAL A 74 4.65 4.20 5.09
N GLU A 75 5.20 3.84 6.25
CA GLU A 75 5.72 4.84 7.17
C GLU A 75 6.93 5.57 6.61
N SER A 76 7.68 4.91 5.75
CA SER A 76 8.84 5.54 5.12
C SER A 76 8.48 6.36 3.89
N GLY A 77 7.18 6.53 3.61
CA GLY A 77 6.74 7.25 2.43
C GLY A 77 6.96 6.45 1.17
N PHE A 78 6.83 5.14 1.27
CA PHE A 78 7.02 4.20 0.16
C PHE A 78 8.43 4.26 -0.41
N GLY A 79 9.38 4.65 0.44
CA GLY A 79 10.74 4.75 0.00
C GLY A 79 11.05 5.97 -0.84
N GLU A 80 10.14 6.92 -0.90
CA GLU A 80 10.31 8.14 -1.66
C GLU A 80 10.63 9.27 -0.72
N GLU A 81 11.78 9.89 -0.89
CA GLU A 81 12.14 11.00 -0.04
C GLU A 81 11.21 12.17 -0.17
N THR A 82 10.72 12.38 -1.36
CA THR A 82 9.91 13.53 -1.66
C THR A 82 8.43 13.20 -1.66
N TRP A 83 8.09 12.09 -1.07
CA TRP A 83 6.70 11.71 -1.00
C TRP A 83 5.99 12.52 0.05
N ASN A 84 5.28 13.50 -0.34
CA ASN A 84 4.48 14.27 0.59
C ASN A 84 3.32 14.92 -0.10
N GLY A 85 2.81 14.25 -1.04
CA GLY A 85 1.61 14.68 -1.69
C GLY A 85 1.79 15.50 -2.90
#